data_0237660970e0f4f6cb97ee15caa8cb37
#
_entry.id   0237660970e0f4f6cb97ee15caa8cb37
#
_cell.length_a   1.000
_cell.length_b   1.000
_cell.length_c   1.000
_cell.angle_alpha   90.00
_cell.angle_beta   90.00
_cell.angle_gamma   90.00
#
_symmetry.space_group_name_H-M   'P 1'
#
loop_
_entity.id
_entity.type
_entity.pdbx_description
1 polymer ?
#
loop_
_entity_poly.entity_id
_entity_poly.type
_entity_poly.pdbx_seq_one_letter_code
_entity_poly.pdbx_strand_id
1 'polypeptide(L)'
;FTRVIGEMVQGTDIDFITVDLNPLHIERSKVVTKGLSNIEYHVMSSEDFLSSGEGQIDFLYMDTGDMHPIEPTAELHLREAQLIAGCDIISKNGVILIDDVRNTTPKIVDNEESDYGKAKYSIPFLLKNGFDLVMDEYQVVLQKK
;
A
#
# COMPACT_ATOMS: atom_id res chain seq x y z
N PHE A 1 12.82 0.29 1.00
CA PHE A 1 11.77 1.12 1.59
C PHE A 1 11.76 1.00 3.12
N THR A 2 11.55 -0.20 3.70
CA THR A 2 11.41 -0.43 5.16
C THR A 2 12.50 0.24 6.01
N ARG A 3 13.78 0.19 5.57
CA ARG A 3 14.87 0.85 6.30
C ARG A 3 14.73 2.39 6.31
N VAL A 4 14.40 2.98 5.17
CA VAL A 4 14.28 4.45 5.06
C VAL A 4 13.18 4.97 5.98
N ILE A 5 12.01 4.36 5.95
CA ILE A 5 10.92 4.74 6.84
C ILE A 5 11.28 4.47 8.29
N GLY A 6 11.85 3.31 8.61
CA GLY A 6 12.28 2.98 9.97
C GLY A 6 13.29 3.99 10.56
N GLU A 7 14.24 4.47 9.74
CA GLU A 7 15.18 5.55 10.16
C GLU A 7 14.44 6.89 10.36
N MET A 8 13.48 7.22 9.52
CA MET A 8 12.69 8.48 9.62
C MET A 8 11.84 8.53 10.89
N VAL A 9 11.25 7.40 11.30
CA VAL A 9 10.36 7.34 12.47
C VAL A 9 11.07 6.94 13.75
N GLN A 10 12.37 6.67 13.70
CA GLN A 10 13.15 6.31 14.88
C GLN A 10 13.16 7.44 15.91
N GLY A 11 12.81 7.10 17.17
CA GLY A 11 12.75 8.06 18.26
C GLY A 11 11.48 8.92 18.29
N THR A 12 10.52 8.62 17.44
CA THR A 12 9.15 9.16 17.49
C THR A 12 8.21 8.17 18.18
N ASP A 13 6.98 8.55 18.40
CA ASP A 13 5.87 7.72 18.89
C ASP A 13 5.08 7.03 17.76
N ILE A 14 5.66 6.98 16.55
CA ILE A 14 5.03 6.34 15.38
C ILE A 14 5.31 4.83 15.43
N ASP A 15 4.26 4.04 15.44
CA ASP A 15 4.33 2.60 15.24
C ASP A 15 4.48 2.29 13.75
N PHE A 16 5.53 1.56 13.40
CA PHE A 16 5.79 1.16 12.02
C PHE A 16 5.64 -0.36 11.88
N ILE A 17 4.68 -0.77 11.09
CA ILE A 17 4.39 -2.18 10.82
C ILE A 17 4.80 -2.50 9.38
N THR A 18 5.51 -3.61 9.18
CA THR A 18 5.79 -4.15 7.85
C THR A 18 5.25 -5.57 7.72
N VAL A 19 4.54 -5.81 6.64
CA VAL A 19 3.84 -7.06 6.36
C VAL A 19 4.36 -7.63 5.04
N ASP A 20 4.68 -8.91 5.01
CA ASP A 20 5.03 -9.63 3.78
C ASP A 20 4.65 -11.11 3.94
N LEU A 21 4.07 -11.71 2.91
CA LEU A 21 3.72 -13.13 2.90
C LEU A 21 4.97 -14.03 2.91
N ASN A 22 6.09 -13.54 2.36
CA ASN A 22 7.33 -14.30 2.25
C ASN A 22 8.22 -14.09 3.50
N PRO A 23 8.43 -15.13 4.33
CA PRO A 23 9.25 -15.02 5.53
C PRO A 23 10.70 -14.60 5.24
N LEU A 24 11.24 -14.90 4.05
CA LEU A 24 12.60 -14.49 3.68
C LEU A 24 12.70 -12.98 3.47
N HIS A 25 11.63 -12.33 2.99
CA HIS A 25 11.59 -10.87 2.86
C HIS A 25 11.55 -10.21 4.24
N ILE A 26 10.78 -10.75 5.16
CA ILE A 26 10.75 -10.29 6.55
C ILE A 26 12.13 -10.46 7.22
N GLU A 27 12.78 -11.60 7.07
CA GLU A 27 14.13 -11.79 7.63
C GLU A 27 15.17 -10.83 7.02
N ARG A 28 15.10 -10.56 5.72
CA ARG A 28 15.95 -9.55 5.07
C ARG A 28 15.65 -8.14 5.62
N SER A 29 14.37 -7.80 5.80
CA SER A 29 13.96 -6.53 6.40
C SER A 29 14.55 -6.37 7.80
N LYS A 30 14.47 -7.38 8.66
CA LYS A 30 15.08 -7.38 10.01
C LYS A 30 16.59 -7.17 9.96
N VAL A 31 17.28 -7.77 8.98
CA VAL A 31 18.74 -7.62 8.84
C VAL A 31 19.11 -6.18 8.47
N VAL A 32 18.41 -5.59 7.48
CA VAL A 32 18.75 -4.24 6.99
C VAL A 32 18.30 -3.14 7.94
N THR A 33 17.36 -3.43 8.83
CA THR A 33 16.84 -2.49 9.85
C THR A 33 17.42 -2.77 11.25
N LYS A 34 18.45 -3.61 11.33
CA LYS A 34 19.10 -3.92 12.62
C LYS A 34 19.52 -2.64 13.36
N GLY A 35 19.03 -2.52 14.59
CA GLY A 35 19.29 -1.35 15.45
C GLY A 35 18.17 -0.31 15.46
N LEU A 36 17.14 -0.49 14.64
CA LEU A 36 15.89 0.28 14.72
C LEU A 36 14.92 -0.47 15.64
N SER A 37 14.24 0.24 16.54
CA SER A 37 13.49 -0.38 17.64
C SER A 37 11.97 -0.28 17.52
N ASN A 38 11.46 0.49 16.57
CA ASN A 38 10.03 0.79 16.44
C ASN A 38 9.41 0.16 15.18
N ILE A 39 9.88 -1.03 14.81
CA ILE A 39 9.35 -1.76 13.64
C ILE A 39 8.79 -3.09 14.11
N GLU A 40 7.53 -3.32 13.80
CA GLU A 40 6.87 -4.61 13.96
C GLU A 40 6.84 -5.36 12.62
N TYR A 41 7.04 -6.69 12.66
CA TYR A 41 7.18 -7.51 11.45
C TYR A 41 6.18 -8.66 11.46
N HIS A 42 5.35 -8.72 10.43
CA HIS A 42 4.35 -9.78 10.26
C HIS A 42 4.61 -10.62 9.02
N VAL A 43 4.62 -11.94 9.18
CA VAL A 43 4.62 -12.90 8.07
C VAL A 43 3.19 -13.32 7.85
N MET A 44 2.47 -12.59 7.01
CA MET A 44 1.08 -12.89 6.65
C MET A 44 0.73 -12.21 5.33
N SER A 45 -0.45 -12.53 4.78
CA SER A 45 -0.94 -11.80 3.62
C SER A 45 -1.41 -10.39 4.01
N SER A 46 -1.36 -9.46 3.05
CA SER A 46 -1.94 -8.14 3.21
C SER A 46 -3.44 -8.21 3.52
N GLU A 47 -4.15 -9.15 2.89
CA GLU A 47 -5.59 -9.37 3.10
C GLU A 47 -5.88 -9.80 4.55
N ASP A 48 -5.08 -10.72 5.13
CA ASP A 48 -5.22 -11.14 6.53
C ASP A 48 -4.93 -9.98 7.48
N PHE A 49 -3.89 -9.21 7.22
CA PHE A 49 -3.54 -8.03 8.01
C PHE A 49 -4.66 -6.98 7.97
N LEU A 50 -5.12 -6.60 6.79
CA LEU A 50 -6.17 -5.61 6.61
C LEU A 50 -7.52 -6.05 7.20
N SER A 51 -7.79 -7.35 7.24
CA SER A 51 -9.02 -7.90 7.83
C SER A 51 -8.96 -8.09 9.34
N SER A 52 -7.77 -8.05 9.95
CA SER A 52 -7.62 -8.22 11.41
C SER A 52 -8.28 -7.09 12.20
N GLY A 53 -8.42 -5.90 11.60
CA GLY A 53 -9.03 -4.73 12.23
C GLY A 53 -8.22 -4.16 13.41
N GLU A 54 -6.95 -4.52 13.53
CA GLU A 54 -6.06 -4.04 14.59
C GLU A 54 -5.67 -2.58 14.37
N GLY A 55 -6.40 -1.69 15.03
CA GLY A 55 -6.11 -0.25 15.08
C GLY A 55 -6.50 0.53 13.82
N GLN A 56 -6.20 1.81 13.83
CA GLN A 56 -6.35 2.70 12.68
C GLN A 56 -4.99 3.01 12.07
N ILE A 57 -4.95 3.04 10.76
CA ILE A 57 -3.73 3.31 9.97
C ILE A 57 -3.78 4.75 9.48
N ASP A 58 -2.79 5.56 9.86
CA ASP A 58 -2.67 6.95 9.39
C ASP A 58 -1.96 7.03 8.04
N PHE A 59 -1.04 6.11 7.76
CA PHE A 59 -0.35 6.02 6.49
C PHE A 59 -0.18 4.56 6.07
N LEU A 60 -0.74 4.20 4.92
CA LEU A 60 -0.61 2.88 4.30
C LEU A 60 0.21 2.98 3.01
N TYR A 61 1.31 2.22 2.93
CA TYR A 61 2.06 2.01 1.69
C TYR A 61 1.68 0.65 1.09
N MET A 62 1.07 0.69 -0.10
CA MET A 62 0.65 -0.50 -0.84
C MET A 62 1.59 -0.77 -2.00
N ASP A 63 2.34 -1.85 -1.91
CA ASP A 63 3.26 -2.33 -2.95
C ASP A 63 3.11 -3.84 -3.16
N THR A 64 1.89 -4.33 -3.04
CA THR A 64 1.58 -5.76 -3.13
C THR A 64 1.65 -6.24 -4.57
N GLY A 65 2.28 -7.40 -4.78
CA GLY A 65 2.36 -8.09 -6.07
C GLY A 65 3.23 -7.40 -7.11
N ASP A 66 3.52 -8.14 -8.16
CA ASP A 66 4.35 -7.66 -9.28
C ASP A 66 3.52 -6.99 -10.37
N MET A 67 4.18 -6.15 -11.18
CA MET A 67 3.57 -5.54 -12.37
C MET A 67 3.18 -6.55 -13.45
N HIS A 68 3.71 -7.76 -13.42
CA HIS A 68 3.40 -8.80 -14.41
C HIS A 68 3.27 -10.18 -13.76
N PRO A 69 2.19 -10.90 -14.03
CA PRO A 69 1.03 -10.50 -14.85
C PRO A 69 0.14 -9.48 -14.12
N ILE A 70 -0.34 -8.46 -14.82
CA ILE A 70 -1.11 -7.34 -14.23
C ILE A 70 -2.43 -7.82 -13.61
N GLU A 71 -3.18 -8.69 -14.28
CA GLU A 71 -4.55 -9.02 -13.90
C GLU A 71 -4.67 -9.64 -12.50
N PRO A 72 -3.92 -10.68 -12.13
CA PRO A 72 -3.99 -11.24 -10.79
C PRO A 72 -3.63 -10.23 -9.69
N THR A 73 -2.66 -9.35 -9.97
CA THR A 73 -2.24 -8.30 -9.03
C THR A 73 -3.31 -7.21 -8.92
N ALA A 74 -3.95 -6.84 -10.02
CA ALA A 74 -5.04 -5.85 -9.99
C ALA A 74 -6.28 -6.36 -9.23
N GLU A 75 -6.58 -7.65 -9.33
CA GLU A 75 -7.63 -8.29 -8.52
C GLU A 75 -7.26 -8.33 -7.03
N LEU A 76 -5.99 -8.62 -6.69
CA LEU A 76 -5.51 -8.57 -5.33
C LEU A 76 -5.64 -7.15 -4.74
N HIS A 77 -5.15 -6.14 -5.45
CA HIS A 77 -5.30 -4.73 -5.04
C HIS A 77 -6.77 -4.33 -4.86
N LEU A 78 -7.68 -4.86 -5.68
CA LEU A 78 -9.12 -4.60 -5.50
C LEU A 78 -9.63 -5.21 -4.19
N ARG A 79 -9.25 -6.45 -3.86
CA ARG A 79 -9.66 -7.08 -2.58
C ARG A 79 -9.11 -6.32 -1.38
N GLU A 80 -7.85 -5.89 -1.44
CA GLU A 80 -7.25 -5.02 -0.41
C GLU A 80 -8.05 -3.72 -0.25
N ALA A 81 -8.39 -3.05 -1.36
CA ALA A 81 -9.20 -1.83 -1.34
C ALA A 81 -10.60 -2.05 -0.76
N GLN A 82 -11.21 -3.21 -1.02
CA GLN A 82 -12.50 -3.59 -0.45
C GLN A 82 -12.41 -3.79 1.08
N LEU A 83 -11.33 -4.41 1.57
CA LEU A 83 -11.07 -4.56 3.01
C LEU A 83 -10.82 -3.19 3.66
N ILE A 84 -10.01 -2.34 3.05
CA ILE A 84 -9.73 -0.98 3.53
C ILE A 84 -11.01 -0.18 3.72
N ALA A 85 -11.89 -0.18 2.72
CA ALA A 85 -13.15 0.56 2.79
C ALA A 85 -14.18 -0.11 3.69
N GLY A 86 -14.26 -1.45 3.68
CA GLY A 86 -15.25 -2.22 4.43
C GLY A 86 -14.97 -2.28 5.93
N CYS A 87 -13.70 -2.37 6.32
CA CYS A 87 -13.30 -2.42 7.74
C CYS A 87 -13.02 -1.04 8.35
N ASP A 88 -13.08 0.03 7.55
CA ASP A 88 -12.86 1.42 8.00
C ASP A 88 -11.50 1.64 8.71
N ILE A 89 -10.47 0.92 8.28
CA ILE A 89 -9.17 0.82 8.97
C ILE A 89 -8.26 2.04 8.77
N ILE A 90 -8.48 2.85 7.74
CA ILE A 90 -7.73 4.10 7.55
C ILE A 90 -8.35 5.19 8.42
N SER A 91 -7.53 5.89 9.18
CA SER A 91 -7.98 7.01 10.02
C SER A 91 -8.53 8.16 9.17
N LYS A 92 -9.34 9.02 9.79
CA LYS A 92 -9.82 10.25 9.13
C LYS A 92 -8.61 11.10 8.71
N ASN A 93 -8.60 11.56 7.48
CA ASN A 93 -7.47 12.22 6.80
C ASN A 93 -6.23 11.32 6.60
N GLY A 94 -6.29 10.04 6.94
CA GLY A 94 -5.23 9.09 6.69
C GLY A 94 -4.96 8.91 5.20
N VAL A 95 -3.76 8.50 4.86
CA VAL A 95 -3.21 8.51 3.50
C VAL A 95 -2.88 7.10 3.04
N ILE A 96 -3.22 6.79 1.80
CA ILE A 96 -2.78 5.59 1.09
C ILE A 96 -1.85 6.02 -0.04
N LEU A 97 -0.64 5.47 -0.05
CA LEU A 97 0.28 5.57 -1.17
C LEU A 97 0.33 4.22 -1.88
N ILE A 98 0.00 4.20 -3.16
CA ILE A 98 0.05 3.01 -4.01
C ILE A 98 1.24 3.13 -4.96
N ASP A 99 2.15 2.17 -4.90
CA ASP A 99 3.38 2.18 -5.69
C ASP A 99 3.23 1.44 -7.02
N ASP A 100 4.18 1.70 -7.93
CA ASP A 100 4.27 1.05 -9.24
C ASP A 100 2.96 1.10 -10.05
N VAL A 101 2.24 2.21 -9.98
CA VAL A 101 0.94 2.35 -10.65
C VAL A 101 1.10 2.53 -12.14
N ARG A 102 2.20 3.17 -12.58
CA ARG A 102 2.46 3.46 -13.99
C ARG A 102 3.81 2.95 -14.45
N ASN A 103 3.87 2.42 -15.67
CA ASN A 103 5.14 2.18 -16.34
C ASN A 103 5.83 3.51 -16.62
N THR A 104 7.13 3.60 -16.30
CA THR A 104 7.99 4.77 -16.57
C THR A 104 8.16 5.11 -18.06
N THR A 105 7.66 4.27 -18.95
CA THR A 105 7.61 4.57 -20.38
C THR A 105 6.28 5.25 -20.68
N PRO A 106 6.26 6.53 -21.10
CA PRO A 106 5.06 7.15 -21.59
C PRO A 106 4.65 6.45 -22.89
N LYS A 107 3.86 5.39 -22.79
CA LYS A 107 3.04 4.96 -23.90
C LYS A 107 1.91 5.95 -23.96
N ILE A 108 1.95 6.82 -24.97
CA ILE A 108 0.77 7.51 -25.46
C ILE A 108 -0.21 6.40 -25.87
N VAL A 109 -1.13 6.08 -25.01
CA VAL A 109 -2.20 5.13 -25.29
C VAL A 109 -3.47 5.97 -25.46
N ASP A 110 -3.82 6.18 -26.72
CA ASP A 110 -5.09 6.79 -27.15
C ASP A 110 -6.28 5.87 -26.86
N ASN A 111 -6.43 5.35 -25.66
CA ASN A 111 -7.62 4.59 -25.26
C ASN A 111 -7.96 4.88 -23.79
N GLU A 112 -9.22 5.16 -23.54
CA GLU A 112 -9.89 5.54 -22.30
C GLU A 112 -9.83 4.54 -21.14
N GLU A 113 -8.96 3.56 -21.13
CA GLU A 113 -8.72 2.69 -19.98
C GLU A 113 -7.76 3.39 -19.03
N SER A 114 -8.21 3.60 -17.80
CA SER A 114 -7.42 4.18 -16.71
C SER A 114 -6.06 3.48 -16.61
N ASP A 115 -4.98 4.23 -16.87
CA ASP A 115 -3.60 3.74 -16.95
C ASP A 115 -2.99 3.49 -15.54
N TYR A 116 -3.78 2.95 -14.63
CA TYR A 116 -3.38 2.68 -13.25
C TYR A 116 -2.73 1.30 -13.05
N GLY A 117 -2.30 0.62 -14.12
CA GLY A 117 -1.55 -0.63 -14.04
C GLY A 117 -2.15 -1.65 -13.08
N LYS A 118 -1.38 -2.07 -12.08
CA LYS A 118 -1.83 -3.01 -11.03
C LYS A 118 -2.94 -2.45 -10.14
N ALA A 119 -3.13 -1.13 -10.10
CA ALA A 119 -4.16 -0.46 -9.30
C ALA A 119 -5.41 -0.05 -10.09
N LYS A 120 -5.57 -0.54 -11.34
CA LYS A 120 -6.66 -0.14 -12.26
C LYS A 120 -8.07 -0.35 -11.71
N TYR A 121 -8.27 -1.27 -10.79
CA TYR A 121 -9.55 -1.52 -10.12
C TYR A 121 -9.64 -0.88 -8.74
N SER A 122 -8.55 -0.89 -7.98
CA SER A 122 -8.54 -0.41 -6.60
C SER A 122 -8.68 1.11 -6.49
N ILE A 123 -7.99 1.87 -7.34
CA ILE A 123 -8.08 3.35 -7.31
C ILE A 123 -9.49 3.83 -7.61
N PRO A 124 -10.16 3.45 -8.72
CA PRO A 124 -11.54 3.85 -8.97
C PRO A 124 -12.51 3.40 -7.88
N PHE A 125 -12.25 2.24 -7.25
CA PHE A 125 -13.06 1.76 -6.14
C PHE A 125 -12.90 2.66 -4.91
N LEU A 126 -11.67 2.97 -4.48
CA LEU A 126 -11.41 3.82 -3.31
C LEU A 126 -11.95 5.24 -3.50
N LEU A 127 -11.81 5.83 -4.69
CA LEU A 127 -12.38 7.13 -5.01
C LEU A 127 -13.91 7.18 -4.85
N LYS A 128 -14.60 6.08 -5.14
CA LYS A 128 -16.06 5.94 -4.93
C LYS A 128 -16.43 5.67 -3.47
N ASN A 129 -15.47 5.25 -2.66
CA ASN A 129 -15.69 4.81 -1.27
C ASN A 129 -15.00 5.74 -0.24
N GLY A 130 -15.03 7.05 -0.47
CA GLY A 130 -14.68 8.04 0.54
C GLY A 130 -13.23 8.50 0.53
N PHE A 131 -12.49 8.27 -0.56
CA PHE A 131 -11.14 8.80 -0.72
C PHE A 131 -11.09 9.87 -1.80
N ASP A 132 -10.19 10.84 -1.63
CA ASP A 132 -9.85 11.86 -2.63
C ASP A 132 -8.47 11.59 -3.22
N LEU A 133 -8.31 11.90 -4.51
CA LEU A 133 -7.03 11.84 -5.21
C LEU A 133 -6.20 13.07 -4.85
N VAL A 134 -5.02 12.86 -4.25
CA VAL A 134 -4.10 13.94 -3.85
C VAL A 134 -2.95 14.07 -4.84
N MET A 135 -2.42 12.94 -5.32
CA MET A 135 -1.33 12.90 -6.30
C MET A 135 -1.57 11.77 -7.29
N ASP A 136 -1.32 12.04 -8.55
CA ASP A 136 -1.51 11.08 -9.65
C ASP A 136 -0.30 11.13 -10.60
N GLU A 137 0.74 10.38 -10.21
CA GLU A 137 1.99 10.26 -10.94
C GLU A 137 2.41 8.79 -11.06
N TYR A 138 3.71 8.47 -11.02
CA TYR A 138 4.22 7.09 -10.95
C TYR A 138 3.66 6.35 -9.74
N GLN A 139 3.56 7.04 -8.62
CA GLN A 139 2.83 6.63 -7.43
C GLN A 139 1.53 7.42 -7.35
N VAL A 140 0.50 6.82 -6.78
CA VAL A 140 -0.79 7.49 -6.54
C VAL A 140 -0.98 7.65 -5.04
N VAL A 141 -1.38 8.86 -4.64
CA VAL A 141 -1.70 9.17 -3.24
C VAL A 141 -3.18 9.48 -3.12
N LEU A 142 -3.84 8.74 -2.24
CA LEU A 142 -5.24 8.92 -1.89
C LEU A 142 -5.33 9.34 -0.42
N GLN A 143 -6.30 10.20 -0.09
CA GLN A 143 -6.59 10.63 1.27
C GLN A 143 -8.03 10.33 1.64
N LYS A 144 -8.27 9.77 2.82
CA LYS A 144 -9.61 9.54 3.34
C LYS A 144 -10.27 10.85 3.77
N LYS A 145 -11.55 11.01 3.41
CA LYS A 145 -12.40 12.17 3.76
C LYS A 145 -12.75 12.25 5.25
#